data_e84bf4ee354f6d4bb145d2aedeff5ca7
#
_entry.id   e84bf4ee354f6d4bb145d2aedeff5ca7
#
_cell.length_a   1.000
_cell.length_b   1.000
_cell.length_c   1.000
_cell.angle_alpha   90.00
_cell.angle_beta   90.00
_cell.angle_gamma   90.00
#
_symmetry.space_group_name_H-M   'P 1'
#
loop_
_entity.id
_entity.type
_entity.pdbx_description
1 polymer ?
#
loop_
_entity_poly.entity_id
_entity_poly.type
_entity_poly.pdbx_seq_one_letter_code
_entity_poly.pdbx_strand_id
1 'polypeptide(L)'
;MAKKETIPTIIDTPEALTAKMAAMREAQKIFATYTQEQVDKIFKAAATAADKMRIPLSKMAVEETGMGIMEDKVIKNHYAAEYTYNKYKNTRTCGVVEEDKAFGIKKILEPVGLIAAVIPTTNPTSTAIFKSLICLKTRNAIIISPHPRAKKSTIEAAKVVLEAAVAAGAPEGIIGWIDIPSLELTNMVMQNADLILATGGPGMVKAAYSSGKPALGVGPGNTPVIIDDSADIRLAVNSIIHSKTFDNGMI
;
A
#
# COMPACT_ATOMS: atom_id res chain seq x y z
N MET A 1 3.25 -37.84 -1.70
CA MET A 1 3.30 -36.74 -0.72
C MET A 1 4.22 -35.67 -1.30
N ALA A 2 3.67 -34.57 -1.81
CA ALA A 2 4.47 -33.44 -2.29
C ALA A 2 5.21 -32.84 -1.08
N LYS A 3 6.54 -32.69 -1.19
CA LYS A 3 7.34 -31.96 -0.20
C LYS A 3 6.71 -30.56 -0.07
N LYS A 4 6.24 -30.18 1.11
CA LYS A 4 5.98 -28.78 1.43
C LYS A 4 7.31 -28.05 1.28
N GLU A 5 7.49 -27.33 0.17
CA GLU A 5 8.61 -26.42 0.01
C GLU A 5 8.52 -25.40 1.14
N THR A 6 9.51 -25.39 2.00
CA THR A 6 9.64 -24.40 3.08
C THR A 6 9.86 -23.04 2.41
N ILE A 7 8.91 -22.11 2.60
CA ILE A 7 9.05 -20.74 2.12
C ILE A 7 10.30 -20.14 2.77
N PRO A 8 11.24 -19.60 2.01
CA PRO A 8 12.41 -18.95 2.56
C PRO A 8 12.04 -17.85 3.54
N THR A 9 12.76 -17.76 4.65
CA THR A 9 12.51 -16.75 5.70
C THR A 9 12.90 -15.33 5.24
N ILE A 10 13.89 -15.24 4.34
CA ILE A 10 14.42 -13.98 3.78
C ILE A 10 14.20 -14.01 2.27
N ILE A 11 13.64 -12.93 1.74
CA ILE A 11 13.39 -12.77 0.31
C ILE A 11 14.44 -11.82 -0.28
N ASP A 12 15.48 -12.42 -0.84
CA ASP A 12 16.66 -11.73 -1.39
C ASP A 12 17.16 -12.32 -2.73
N THR A 13 16.53 -13.40 -3.20
CA THR A 13 16.84 -14.06 -4.47
C THR A 13 15.59 -14.26 -5.33
N PRO A 14 15.73 -14.43 -6.65
CA PRO A 14 14.63 -14.75 -7.57
C PRO A 14 13.84 -16.00 -7.18
N GLU A 15 14.52 -17.05 -6.72
CA GLU A 15 13.90 -18.33 -6.30
C GLU A 15 13.05 -18.12 -5.04
N ALA A 16 13.60 -17.44 -4.03
CA ALA A 16 12.89 -17.10 -2.79
C ALA A 16 11.66 -16.24 -3.08
N LEU A 17 11.80 -15.26 -3.97
CA LEU A 17 10.70 -14.40 -4.40
C LEU A 17 9.61 -15.19 -5.12
N THR A 18 9.98 -16.10 -6.03
CA THR A 18 9.02 -16.95 -6.76
C THR A 18 8.21 -17.82 -5.79
N ALA A 19 8.89 -18.49 -4.85
CA ALA A 19 8.24 -19.31 -3.84
C ALA A 19 7.30 -18.48 -2.96
N LYS A 20 7.73 -17.28 -2.54
CA LYS A 20 6.92 -16.36 -1.75
C LYS A 20 5.67 -15.93 -2.50
N MET A 21 5.80 -15.50 -3.75
CA MET A 21 4.66 -15.08 -4.57
C MET A 21 3.66 -16.21 -4.81
N ALA A 22 4.13 -17.44 -5.02
CA ALA A 22 3.27 -18.62 -5.14
C ALA A 22 2.45 -18.86 -3.86
N ALA A 23 3.09 -18.81 -2.69
CA ALA A 23 2.40 -18.97 -1.42
C ALA A 23 1.40 -17.83 -1.14
N MET A 24 1.74 -16.60 -1.51
CA MET A 24 0.84 -15.45 -1.39
C MET A 24 -0.40 -15.60 -2.29
N ARG A 25 -0.26 -16.18 -3.48
CA ARG A 25 -1.40 -16.47 -4.36
C ARG A 25 -2.36 -17.50 -3.72
N GLU A 26 -1.85 -18.51 -3.02
CA GLU A 26 -2.71 -19.45 -2.29
C GLU A 26 -3.44 -18.75 -1.13
N ALA A 27 -2.76 -17.91 -0.35
CA ALA A 27 -3.39 -17.09 0.67
C ALA A 27 -4.47 -16.16 0.08
N GLN A 28 -4.21 -15.56 -1.08
CA GLN A 28 -5.17 -14.70 -1.77
C GLN A 28 -6.41 -15.46 -2.23
N LYS A 29 -6.27 -16.68 -2.76
CA LYS A 29 -7.41 -17.52 -3.14
C LYS A 29 -8.33 -17.80 -1.94
N ILE A 30 -7.76 -18.06 -0.77
CA ILE A 30 -8.52 -18.24 0.47
C ILE A 30 -9.23 -16.92 0.82
N PHE A 31 -8.50 -15.79 0.79
CA PHE A 31 -9.05 -14.48 1.13
C PHE A 31 -10.15 -14.03 0.16
N ALA A 32 -10.08 -14.42 -1.12
CA ALA A 32 -11.09 -14.14 -2.13
C ALA A 32 -12.49 -14.67 -1.74
N THR A 33 -12.55 -15.73 -0.93
CA THR A 33 -13.82 -16.33 -0.48
C THR A 33 -14.47 -15.63 0.71
N TYR A 34 -13.80 -14.62 1.30
CA TYR A 34 -14.27 -13.96 2.52
C TYR A 34 -15.48 -13.07 2.25
N THR A 35 -16.37 -13.02 3.24
CA THR A 35 -17.54 -12.15 3.23
C THR A 35 -17.15 -10.69 3.50
N GLN A 36 -18.05 -9.77 3.17
CA GLN A 36 -17.85 -8.34 3.47
C GLN A 36 -17.59 -8.08 4.96
N GLU A 37 -18.31 -8.78 5.83
CA GLU A 37 -18.16 -8.63 7.28
C GLU A 37 -16.78 -9.06 7.77
N GLN A 38 -16.27 -10.19 7.27
CA GLN A 38 -14.93 -10.67 7.58
C GLN A 38 -13.86 -9.66 7.11
N VAL A 39 -14.01 -9.15 5.89
CA VAL A 39 -13.11 -8.14 5.31
C VAL A 39 -13.14 -6.86 6.11
N ASP A 40 -14.32 -6.38 6.51
CA ASP A 40 -14.49 -5.14 7.26
C ASP A 40 -13.87 -5.24 8.66
N LYS A 41 -14.00 -6.39 9.32
CA LYS A 41 -13.34 -6.68 10.60
C LYS A 41 -11.81 -6.61 10.47
N ILE A 42 -11.24 -7.26 9.45
CA ILE A 42 -9.81 -7.28 9.17
C ILE A 42 -9.32 -5.86 8.85
N PHE A 43 -10.02 -5.15 7.97
CA PHE A 43 -9.68 -3.79 7.57
C PHE A 43 -9.65 -2.83 8.76
N LYS A 44 -10.64 -2.92 9.67
CA LYS A 44 -10.69 -2.13 10.90
C LYS A 44 -9.51 -2.42 11.82
N ALA A 45 -9.24 -3.70 12.07
CA ALA A 45 -8.15 -4.10 12.97
C ALA A 45 -6.78 -3.63 12.45
N ALA A 46 -6.52 -3.84 11.16
CA ALA A 46 -5.29 -3.43 10.50
C ALA A 46 -5.09 -1.90 10.54
N ALA A 47 -6.13 -1.13 10.20
CA ALA A 47 -6.07 0.34 10.25
C ALA A 47 -5.84 0.87 11.66
N THR A 48 -6.53 0.30 12.66
CA THR A 48 -6.38 0.69 14.07
C THR A 48 -4.96 0.41 14.58
N ALA A 49 -4.38 -0.73 14.23
CA ALA A 49 -3.02 -1.08 14.63
C ALA A 49 -1.99 -0.14 13.97
N ALA A 50 -2.13 0.12 12.67
CA ALA A 50 -1.27 1.05 11.95
C ALA A 50 -1.32 2.47 12.54
N ASP A 51 -2.51 2.96 12.90
CA ASP A 51 -2.67 4.27 13.52
C ASP A 51 -2.03 4.37 14.90
N LYS A 52 -2.16 3.33 15.73
CA LYS A 52 -1.48 3.27 17.04
C LYS A 52 0.04 3.34 16.91
N MET A 53 0.59 2.81 15.82
CA MET A 53 2.04 2.81 15.55
C MET A 53 2.52 4.02 14.74
N ARG A 54 1.65 5.02 14.48
CA ARG A 54 2.00 6.18 13.66
C ARG A 54 3.24 6.95 14.15
N ILE A 55 3.43 7.10 15.46
CA ILE A 55 4.58 7.82 16.03
C ILE A 55 5.87 7.01 15.90
N PRO A 56 5.97 5.76 16.40
CA PRO A 56 7.18 4.95 16.23
C PRO A 56 7.59 4.77 14.75
N LEU A 57 6.65 4.53 13.87
CA LEU A 57 6.92 4.37 12.44
C LEU A 57 7.42 5.67 11.78
N SER A 58 6.91 6.83 12.19
CA SER A 58 7.38 8.13 11.70
C SER A 58 8.82 8.40 12.13
N LYS A 59 9.14 8.15 13.42
CA LYS A 59 10.49 8.27 13.94
C LYS A 59 11.45 7.37 13.14
N MET A 60 11.11 6.09 12.99
CA MET A 60 11.92 5.13 12.25
C MET A 60 12.14 5.56 10.79
N ALA A 61 11.12 6.10 10.12
CA ALA A 61 11.22 6.57 8.74
C ALA A 61 12.20 7.74 8.60
N VAL A 62 12.15 8.72 9.49
CA VAL A 62 13.07 9.87 9.48
C VAL A 62 14.49 9.44 9.82
N GLU A 63 14.68 8.60 10.84
CA GLU A 63 16.00 8.09 11.23
C GLU A 63 16.65 7.26 10.11
N GLU A 64 15.88 6.46 9.39
CA GLU A 64 16.41 5.63 8.30
C GLU A 64 16.70 6.43 7.02
N THR A 65 15.83 7.35 6.66
CA THR A 65 15.90 8.03 5.35
C THR A 65 16.58 9.39 5.39
N GLY A 66 16.60 10.06 6.55
CA GLY A 66 17.00 11.45 6.69
C GLY A 66 16.03 12.43 6.01
N MET A 67 14.82 11.99 5.66
CA MET A 67 13.86 12.78 4.86
C MET A 67 12.64 13.17 5.67
N GLY A 68 12.25 14.44 5.53
CA GLY A 68 11.03 15.00 6.11
C GLY A 68 11.14 15.35 7.59
N ILE A 69 10.01 15.55 8.21
CA ILE A 69 9.83 15.95 9.60
C ILE A 69 8.99 14.89 10.33
N MET A 70 9.43 14.48 11.51
CA MET A 70 8.77 13.39 12.25
C MET A 70 7.29 13.70 12.53
N GLU A 71 6.98 14.89 13.00
CA GLU A 71 5.65 15.35 13.35
C GLU A 71 4.70 15.33 12.14
N ASP A 72 5.19 15.77 10.98
CA ASP A 72 4.42 15.76 9.74
C ASP A 72 4.20 14.33 9.22
N LYS A 73 5.19 13.45 9.38
CA LYS A 73 5.03 12.02 9.06
C LYS A 73 4.02 11.32 9.98
N VAL A 74 3.89 11.76 11.23
CA VAL A 74 2.83 11.28 12.13
C VAL A 74 1.45 11.61 11.55
N ILE A 75 1.27 12.83 11.04
CA ILE A 75 0.04 13.24 10.37
C ILE A 75 -0.20 12.40 9.10
N LYS A 76 0.83 12.16 8.29
CA LYS A 76 0.74 11.30 7.08
C LYS A 76 0.38 9.86 7.41
N ASN A 77 0.98 9.27 8.44
CA ASN A 77 0.65 7.91 8.87
C ASN A 77 -0.78 7.83 9.42
N HIS A 78 -1.21 8.83 10.20
CA HIS A 78 -2.59 8.94 10.66
C HIS A 78 -3.57 9.04 9.49
N TYR A 79 -3.27 9.87 8.50
CA TYR A 79 -4.08 9.98 7.29
C TYR A 79 -4.15 8.64 6.53
N ALA A 80 -3.01 7.96 6.34
CA ALA A 80 -2.94 6.68 5.65
C ALA A 80 -3.72 5.56 6.36
N ALA A 81 -3.84 5.61 7.68
CA ALA A 81 -4.55 4.64 8.50
C ALA A 81 -6.00 5.05 8.76
N GLU A 82 -6.20 6.04 9.61
CA GLU A 82 -7.51 6.45 10.14
C GLU A 82 -8.42 7.06 9.07
N TYR A 83 -7.91 8.00 8.27
CA TYR A 83 -8.73 8.64 7.22
C TYR A 83 -9.07 7.66 6.10
N THR A 84 -8.12 6.79 5.72
CA THR A 84 -8.38 5.71 4.76
C THR A 84 -9.46 4.78 5.27
N TYR A 85 -9.38 4.36 6.54
CA TYR A 85 -10.42 3.54 7.15
C TYR A 85 -11.78 4.24 7.13
N ASN A 86 -11.86 5.48 7.62
CA ASN A 86 -13.10 6.23 7.70
C ASN A 86 -13.74 6.46 6.32
N LYS A 87 -12.93 6.68 5.30
CA LYS A 87 -13.41 6.85 3.92
C LYS A 87 -14.02 5.57 3.35
N TYR A 88 -13.39 4.40 3.60
CA TYR A 88 -13.75 3.18 2.91
C TYR A 88 -14.47 2.13 3.78
N LYS A 89 -14.65 2.36 5.10
CA LYS A 89 -15.27 1.39 6.00
C LYS A 89 -16.66 0.91 5.55
N ASN A 90 -17.44 1.78 4.92
CA ASN A 90 -18.79 1.47 4.44
C ASN A 90 -18.83 1.10 2.94
N THR A 91 -17.69 1.09 2.26
CA THR A 91 -17.64 0.72 0.84
C THR A 91 -17.78 -0.79 0.68
N ARG A 92 -18.76 -1.21 -0.10
CA ARG A 92 -18.92 -2.63 -0.46
C ARG A 92 -17.84 -3.01 -1.49
N THR A 93 -17.17 -4.13 -1.23
CA THR A 93 -16.07 -4.66 -2.06
C THR A 93 -16.19 -6.15 -2.35
N CYS A 94 -17.30 -6.78 -1.92
CA CYS A 94 -17.52 -8.21 -2.05
C CYS A 94 -18.88 -8.50 -2.68
N GLY A 95 -18.90 -9.43 -3.63
CA GLY A 95 -20.12 -9.99 -4.22
C GLY A 95 -20.92 -9.00 -5.05
N VAL A 96 -22.21 -9.23 -5.19
CA VAL A 96 -23.11 -8.40 -5.99
C VAL A 96 -23.35 -7.07 -5.30
N VAL A 97 -22.99 -5.97 -5.94
CA VAL A 97 -23.14 -4.59 -5.41
C VAL A 97 -24.27 -3.83 -6.09
N GLU A 98 -24.67 -4.25 -7.28
CA GLU A 98 -25.72 -3.61 -8.06
C GLU A 98 -26.43 -4.68 -8.91
N GLU A 99 -27.75 -4.58 -9.03
CA GLU A 99 -28.54 -5.45 -9.89
C GLU A 99 -29.55 -4.60 -10.66
N ASP A 100 -29.42 -4.59 -11.99
CA ASP A 100 -30.41 -4.01 -12.90
C ASP A 100 -31.33 -5.13 -13.42
N LYS A 101 -32.51 -5.24 -12.83
CA LYS A 101 -33.48 -6.27 -13.19
C LYS A 101 -34.12 -6.05 -14.57
N ALA A 102 -34.16 -4.81 -15.04
CA ALA A 102 -34.76 -4.48 -16.34
C ALA A 102 -33.89 -4.99 -17.49
N PHE A 103 -32.57 -4.92 -17.34
CA PHE A 103 -31.62 -5.40 -18.34
C PHE A 103 -30.97 -6.74 -17.98
N GLY A 104 -31.31 -7.34 -16.83
CA GLY A 104 -30.73 -8.61 -16.39
C GLY A 104 -29.23 -8.54 -16.05
N ILE A 105 -28.73 -7.35 -15.66
CA ILE A 105 -27.30 -7.10 -15.40
C ILE A 105 -27.02 -7.13 -13.90
N LYS A 106 -25.96 -7.81 -13.51
CA LYS A 106 -25.41 -7.78 -12.15
C LYS A 106 -23.96 -7.28 -12.16
N LYS A 107 -23.66 -6.34 -11.26
CA LYS A 107 -22.29 -5.86 -11.01
C LYS A 107 -21.72 -6.62 -9.81
N ILE A 108 -20.71 -7.43 -10.08
CA ILE A 108 -20.06 -8.26 -9.08
C ILE A 108 -18.65 -7.72 -8.86
N LEU A 109 -18.24 -7.56 -7.60
CA LEU A 109 -16.89 -7.13 -7.25
C LEU A 109 -16.04 -8.33 -6.83
N GLU A 110 -14.94 -8.54 -7.56
CA GLU A 110 -13.97 -9.60 -7.35
C GLU A 110 -12.56 -9.02 -7.12
N PRO A 111 -11.69 -9.71 -6.35
CA PRO A 111 -10.30 -9.29 -6.20
C PRO A 111 -9.55 -9.44 -7.52
N VAL A 112 -8.52 -8.61 -7.70
CA VAL A 112 -7.64 -8.68 -8.87
C VAL A 112 -6.64 -9.83 -8.74
N GLY A 113 -6.16 -10.10 -7.54
CA GLY A 113 -5.18 -11.15 -7.27
C GLY A 113 -4.00 -10.69 -6.41
N LEU A 114 -2.78 -10.90 -6.88
CA LEU A 114 -1.54 -10.47 -6.24
C LEU A 114 -1.11 -9.10 -6.76
N ILE A 115 -1.01 -8.13 -5.89
CA ILE A 115 -0.65 -6.76 -6.20
C ILE A 115 0.84 -6.53 -5.92
N ALA A 116 1.58 -6.01 -6.91
CA ALA A 116 2.93 -5.50 -6.72
C ALA A 116 2.88 -4.06 -6.18
N ALA A 117 3.51 -3.78 -5.05
CA ALA A 117 3.55 -2.44 -4.46
C ALA A 117 4.98 -1.92 -4.40
N VAL A 118 5.31 -0.94 -5.24
CA VAL A 118 6.60 -0.23 -5.17
C VAL A 118 6.45 0.96 -4.24
N ILE A 119 7.33 1.05 -3.23
CA ILE A 119 7.26 2.04 -2.15
C ILE A 119 8.42 3.04 -2.27
N PRO A 120 8.15 4.35 -2.16
CA PRO A 120 9.18 5.38 -2.27
C PRO A 120 9.96 5.60 -0.96
N THR A 121 11.09 6.31 -1.06
CA THR A 121 11.87 6.73 0.12
C THR A 121 11.20 7.86 0.89
N THR A 122 10.48 8.74 0.19
CA THR A 122 9.91 9.97 0.76
C THR A 122 8.83 9.71 1.78
N ASN A 123 7.99 8.72 1.55
CA ASN A 123 6.84 8.36 2.40
C ASN A 123 6.72 6.85 2.57
N PRO A 124 7.73 6.18 3.17
CA PRO A 124 7.79 4.72 3.17
C PRO A 124 6.66 4.08 3.98
N THR A 125 6.43 4.56 5.19
CA THR A 125 5.47 3.98 6.13
C THR A 125 4.02 4.25 5.73
N SER A 126 3.67 5.50 5.46
CA SER A 126 2.31 5.87 5.06
C SER A 126 1.89 5.21 3.75
N THR A 127 2.81 5.10 2.78
CA THR A 127 2.52 4.41 1.50
C THR A 127 2.32 2.91 1.70
N ALA A 128 3.14 2.26 2.54
CA ALA A 128 2.99 0.84 2.85
C ALA A 128 1.66 0.57 3.59
N ILE A 129 1.31 1.40 4.58
CA ILE A 129 0.04 1.32 5.30
C ILE A 129 -1.13 1.45 4.34
N PHE A 130 -1.18 2.54 3.56
CA PHE A 130 -2.28 2.81 2.63
C PHE A 130 -2.50 1.67 1.64
N LYS A 131 -1.42 1.25 0.94
CA LYS A 131 -1.53 0.19 -0.07
C LYS A 131 -1.94 -1.14 0.54
N SER A 132 -1.41 -1.50 1.71
CA SER A 132 -1.80 -2.72 2.41
C SER A 132 -3.27 -2.69 2.82
N LEU A 133 -3.76 -1.58 3.37
CA LEU A 133 -5.16 -1.43 3.77
C LEU A 133 -6.13 -1.54 2.59
N ILE A 134 -5.83 -0.90 1.45
CA ILE A 134 -6.66 -0.99 0.25
C ILE A 134 -6.67 -2.41 -0.31
N CYS A 135 -5.53 -3.10 -0.32
CA CYS A 135 -5.47 -4.50 -0.76
C CYS A 135 -6.28 -5.41 0.16
N LEU A 136 -6.19 -5.24 1.48
CA LEU A 136 -7.02 -5.99 2.44
C LEU A 136 -8.51 -5.72 2.22
N LYS A 137 -8.93 -4.46 2.06
CA LYS A 137 -10.33 -4.09 1.83
C LYS A 137 -10.91 -4.71 0.56
N THR A 138 -10.07 -4.97 -0.43
CA THR A 138 -10.46 -5.51 -1.75
C THR A 138 -10.10 -6.99 -1.93
N ARG A 139 -9.74 -7.70 -0.87
CA ARG A 139 -9.40 -9.14 -0.84
C ARG A 139 -8.21 -9.51 -1.75
N ASN A 140 -7.29 -8.58 -1.96
CA ASN A 140 -6.06 -8.82 -2.72
C ASN A 140 -4.90 -9.17 -1.80
N ALA A 141 -3.98 -10.02 -2.27
CA ALA A 141 -2.65 -10.11 -1.68
C ALA A 141 -1.76 -8.97 -2.17
N ILE A 142 -0.79 -8.57 -1.36
CA ILE A 142 0.14 -7.50 -1.72
C ILE A 142 1.58 -7.91 -1.39
N ILE A 143 2.47 -7.81 -2.40
CA ILE A 143 3.91 -7.94 -2.23
C ILE A 143 4.58 -6.58 -2.36
N ILE A 144 5.31 -6.18 -1.34
CA ILE A 144 5.93 -4.87 -1.22
C ILE A 144 7.39 -4.96 -1.66
N SER A 145 7.76 -4.09 -2.62
CA SER A 145 9.13 -3.79 -2.96
C SER A 145 9.52 -2.46 -2.31
N PRO A 146 10.22 -2.48 -1.17
CA PRO A 146 10.64 -1.26 -0.51
C PRO A 146 11.80 -0.61 -1.25
N HIS A 147 11.94 0.71 -1.13
CA HIS A 147 13.14 1.39 -1.58
C HIS A 147 14.33 0.97 -0.71
N PRO A 148 15.53 0.69 -1.26
CA PRO A 148 16.70 0.23 -0.47
C PRO A 148 17.04 1.10 0.73
N ARG A 149 16.88 2.42 0.61
CA ARG A 149 17.15 3.42 1.67
C ARG A 149 16.01 3.58 2.69
N ALA A 150 14.91 2.86 2.56
CA ALA A 150 13.75 2.93 3.45
C ALA A 150 13.16 1.53 3.72
N LYS A 151 13.99 0.49 3.60
CA LYS A 151 13.52 -0.89 3.69
C LYS A 151 13.03 -1.27 5.08
N LYS A 152 13.72 -0.82 6.14
CA LYS A 152 13.39 -1.19 7.52
C LYS A 152 12.04 -0.60 7.94
N SER A 153 11.84 0.71 7.74
CA SER A 153 10.61 1.40 8.09
C SER A 153 9.42 0.93 7.24
N THR A 154 9.64 0.64 5.95
CA THR A 154 8.61 0.08 5.07
C THR A 154 8.16 -1.31 5.53
N ILE A 155 9.12 -2.21 5.81
CA ILE A 155 8.85 -3.58 6.26
C ILE A 155 8.15 -3.57 7.61
N GLU A 156 8.60 -2.73 8.55
CA GLU A 156 7.96 -2.63 9.88
C GLU A 156 6.50 -2.17 9.76
N ALA A 157 6.22 -1.17 8.93
CA ALA A 157 4.85 -0.74 8.67
C ALA A 157 3.98 -1.87 8.08
N ALA A 158 4.54 -2.66 7.15
CA ALA A 158 3.85 -3.81 6.58
C ALA A 158 3.60 -4.92 7.60
N LYS A 159 4.55 -5.20 8.50
CA LYS A 159 4.42 -6.17 9.59
C LYS A 159 3.28 -5.81 10.54
N VAL A 160 3.24 -4.57 11.01
CA VAL A 160 2.17 -4.08 11.88
C VAL A 160 0.78 -4.32 11.27
N VAL A 161 0.63 -4.03 9.98
CA VAL A 161 -0.63 -4.24 9.25
C VAL A 161 -0.93 -5.74 9.12
N LEU A 162 0.07 -6.56 8.75
CA LEU A 162 -0.09 -8.01 8.57
C LEU A 162 -0.48 -8.71 9.88
N GLU A 163 0.25 -8.43 10.96
CA GLU A 163 0.00 -9.06 12.27
C GLU A 163 -1.42 -8.78 12.78
N ALA A 164 -1.86 -7.51 12.66
CA ALA A 164 -3.21 -7.13 13.04
C ALA A 164 -4.28 -7.75 12.13
N ALA A 165 -4.00 -7.86 10.83
CA ALA A 165 -4.90 -8.49 9.87
C ALA A 165 -5.06 -10.00 10.16
N VAL A 166 -3.96 -10.71 10.40
CA VAL A 166 -3.94 -12.14 10.73
C VAL A 166 -4.64 -12.39 12.06
N ALA A 167 -4.37 -11.58 13.09
CA ALA A 167 -5.06 -11.67 14.39
C ALA A 167 -6.58 -11.45 14.26
N ALA A 168 -7.02 -10.69 13.25
CA ALA A 168 -8.45 -10.47 12.95
C ALA A 168 -9.05 -11.57 12.05
N GLY A 169 -8.25 -12.49 11.54
CA GLY A 169 -8.66 -13.66 10.76
C GLY A 169 -8.24 -13.65 9.30
N ALA A 170 -7.37 -12.74 8.85
CA ALA A 170 -6.82 -12.80 7.50
C ALA A 170 -5.90 -14.02 7.32
N PRO A 171 -5.77 -14.57 6.11
CA PRO A 171 -4.82 -15.65 5.86
C PRO A 171 -3.38 -15.20 6.11
N GLU A 172 -2.57 -16.09 6.70
CA GLU A 172 -1.13 -15.87 6.78
C GLU A 172 -0.53 -15.68 5.38
N GLY A 173 0.41 -14.76 5.24
CA GLY A 173 1.07 -14.48 3.97
C GLY A 173 0.29 -13.61 3.00
N ILE A 174 -0.83 -13.00 3.41
CA ILE A 174 -1.60 -12.09 2.55
C ILE A 174 -0.85 -10.79 2.22
N ILE A 175 0.06 -10.37 3.08
CA ILE A 175 1.02 -9.28 2.87
C ILE A 175 2.42 -9.86 2.92
N GLY A 176 3.26 -9.53 1.95
CA GLY A 176 4.67 -9.93 1.89
C GLY A 176 5.55 -8.79 1.40
N TRP A 177 6.86 -8.97 1.50
CA TRP A 177 7.85 -7.97 1.07
C TRP A 177 9.14 -8.63 0.61
N ILE A 178 9.98 -7.83 -0.08
CA ILE A 178 11.37 -8.18 -0.39
C ILE A 178 12.23 -7.66 0.75
N ASP A 179 13.01 -8.55 1.38
CA ASP A 179 13.87 -8.18 2.52
C ASP A 179 15.13 -7.45 2.09
N ILE A 180 15.70 -7.83 0.95
CA ILE A 180 16.86 -7.17 0.34
C ILE A 180 16.48 -6.72 -1.08
N PRO A 181 15.91 -5.51 -1.23
CA PRO A 181 15.42 -5.05 -2.52
C PRO A 181 16.54 -4.77 -3.50
N SER A 182 16.36 -5.26 -4.73
CA SER A 182 17.18 -4.95 -5.90
C SER A 182 16.28 -4.50 -7.06
N LEU A 183 16.90 -3.92 -8.10
CA LEU A 183 16.17 -3.56 -9.31
C LEU A 183 15.63 -4.81 -10.02
N GLU A 184 16.41 -5.89 -10.02
CA GLU A 184 16.04 -7.19 -10.60
C GLU A 184 14.78 -7.75 -9.91
N LEU A 185 14.79 -7.88 -8.58
CA LEU A 185 13.66 -8.38 -7.81
C LEU A 185 12.43 -7.48 -7.95
N THR A 186 12.62 -6.15 -7.99
CA THR A 186 11.52 -5.21 -8.21
C THR A 186 10.88 -5.40 -9.59
N ASN A 187 11.68 -5.53 -10.64
CA ASN A 187 11.19 -5.81 -11.99
C ASN A 187 10.47 -7.17 -12.04
N MET A 188 11.02 -8.19 -11.39
CA MET A 188 10.42 -9.51 -11.33
C MET A 188 9.06 -9.50 -10.64
N VAL A 189 8.91 -8.77 -9.52
CA VAL A 189 7.61 -8.58 -8.86
C VAL A 189 6.61 -7.92 -9.80
N MET A 190 7.01 -6.84 -10.49
CA MET A 190 6.12 -6.14 -11.43
C MET A 190 5.68 -7.03 -12.60
N GLN A 191 6.59 -7.84 -13.15
CA GLN A 191 6.28 -8.73 -14.26
C GLN A 191 5.36 -9.90 -13.89
N ASN A 192 5.40 -10.36 -12.63
CA ASN A 192 4.67 -11.54 -12.18
C ASN A 192 3.44 -11.24 -11.33
N ALA A 193 3.16 -9.98 -11.01
CA ALA A 193 1.92 -9.57 -10.34
C ALA A 193 0.75 -9.45 -11.32
N ASP A 194 -0.46 -9.31 -10.79
CA ASP A 194 -1.69 -9.14 -11.57
C ASP A 194 -2.03 -7.65 -11.78
N LEU A 195 -1.59 -6.79 -10.85
CA LEU A 195 -1.68 -5.32 -10.94
C LEU A 195 -0.50 -4.71 -10.20
N ILE A 196 -0.04 -3.56 -10.67
CA ILE A 196 1.08 -2.81 -10.07
C ILE A 196 0.56 -1.50 -9.48
N LEU A 197 0.91 -1.25 -8.21
CA LEU A 197 0.75 0.03 -7.53
C LEU A 197 2.15 0.65 -7.35
N ALA A 198 2.62 1.44 -8.31
CA ALA A 198 3.93 2.05 -8.25
C ALA A 198 3.86 3.48 -7.72
N THR A 199 4.60 3.78 -6.65
CA THR A 199 4.85 5.14 -6.18
C THR A 199 6.35 5.37 -6.15
N GLY A 200 6.84 6.35 -6.91
CA GLY A 200 8.28 6.58 -7.02
C GLY A 200 8.65 7.64 -8.03
N GLY A 201 9.93 7.77 -8.32
CA GLY A 201 10.42 8.69 -9.35
C GLY A 201 9.97 8.33 -10.76
N PRO A 202 10.11 9.26 -11.73
CA PRO A 202 9.60 9.09 -13.10
C PRO A 202 10.10 7.80 -13.78
N GLY A 203 11.35 7.39 -13.55
CA GLY A 203 11.92 6.17 -14.10
C GLY A 203 11.21 4.91 -13.61
N MET A 204 10.86 4.84 -12.31
CA MET A 204 10.13 3.71 -11.74
C MET A 204 8.69 3.64 -12.25
N VAL A 205 8.03 4.78 -12.36
CA VAL A 205 6.67 4.86 -12.92
C VAL A 205 6.66 4.40 -14.39
N LYS A 206 7.65 4.85 -15.18
CA LYS A 206 7.82 4.40 -16.55
C LYS A 206 8.06 2.89 -16.63
N ALA A 207 8.90 2.34 -15.77
CA ALA A 207 9.15 0.89 -15.70
C ALA A 207 7.86 0.11 -15.37
N ALA A 208 7.04 0.60 -14.44
CA ALA A 208 5.76 -0.01 -14.10
C ALA A 208 4.81 -0.05 -15.30
N TYR A 209 4.63 1.06 -16.02
CA TYR A 209 3.79 1.09 -17.22
C TYR A 209 4.33 0.27 -18.38
N SER A 210 5.65 0.08 -18.45
CA SER A 210 6.32 -0.71 -19.49
C SER A 210 6.44 -2.20 -19.16
N SER A 211 5.94 -2.64 -18.00
CA SER A 211 6.06 -4.04 -17.54
C SER A 211 5.17 -5.03 -18.28
N GLY A 212 4.21 -4.54 -19.07
CA GLY A 212 3.19 -5.38 -19.75
C GLY A 212 2.05 -5.81 -18.83
N LYS A 213 1.99 -5.27 -17.60
CA LYS A 213 0.91 -5.52 -16.63
C LYS A 213 0.09 -4.25 -16.40
N PRO A 214 -1.17 -4.37 -16.00
CA PRO A 214 -1.94 -3.22 -15.53
C PRO A 214 -1.19 -2.51 -14.40
N ALA A 215 -1.06 -1.18 -14.50
CA ALA A 215 -0.32 -0.40 -13.52
C ALA A 215 -1.02 0.92 -13.18
N LEU A 216 -1.01 1.27 -11.89
CA LEU A 216 -1.38 2.57 -11.38
C LEU A 216 -0.10 3.22 -10.84
N GLY A 217 0.46 4.11 -11.64
CA GLY A 217 1.73 4.78 -11.33
C GLY A 217 1.49 6.20 -10.79
N VAL A 218 2.18 6.52 -9.70
CA VAL A 218 2.19 7.85 -9.10
C VAL A 218 3.64 8.34 -9.05
N GLY A 219 3.89 9.40 -9.81
CA GLY A 219 5.17 10.09 -9.87
C GLY A 219 5.28 11.24 -8.86
N PRO A 220 6.30 12.11 -9.00
CA PRO A 220 6.44 13.30 -8.18
C PRO A 220 5.21 14.21 -8.33
N GLY A 221 4.69 14.66 -7.20
CA GLY A 221 3.59 15.62 -7.18
C GLY A 221 4.06 17.02 -7.61
N ASN A 222 3.18 17.72 -8.30
CA ASN A 222 3.31 19.15 -8.54
C ASN A 222 1.97 19.81 -8.20
N THR A 223 1.99 20.76 -7.27
CA THR A 223 0.80 21.44 -6.76
C THR A 223 0.80 22.89 -7.22
N PRO A 224 0.33 23.20 -8.46
CA PRO A 224 0.18 24.58 -8.90
C PRO A 224 -0.87 25.29 -8.05
N VAL A 225 -0.63 26.56 -7.74
CA VAL A 225 -1.56 27.39 -6.98
C VAL A 225 -1.94 28.60 -7.83
N ILE A 226 -3.24 28.86 -7.91
CA ILE A 226 -3.80 30.06 -8.54
C ILE A 226 -4.39 30.91 -7.42
N ILE A 227 -3.98 32.17 -7.33
CA ILE A 227 -4.53 33.15 -6.40
C ILE A 227 -5.49 34.01 -7.21
N ASP A 228 -6.79 33.92 -6.87
CA ASP A 228 -7.85 34.74 -7.50
C ASP A 228 -7.80 36.18 -7.01
N ASP A 229 -8.27 37.14 -7.82
CA ASP A 229 -8.28 38.55 -7.48
C ASP A 229 -9.11 38.89 -6.24
N SER A 230 -10.09 38.06 -5.90
CA SER A 230 -10.92 38.20 -4.71
C SER A 230 -10.32 37.61 -3.44
N ALA A 231 -9.15 36.95 -3.54
CA ALA A 231 -8.54 36.24 -2.42
C ALA A 231 -7.94 37.20 -1.37
N ASP A 232 -7.99 36.83 -0.10
CA ASP A 232 -7.14 37.44 0.92
C ASP A 232 -5.68 37.02 0.68
N ILE A 233 -4.88 37.96 0.19
CA ILE A 233 -3.48 37.70 -0.20
C ILE A 233 -2.64 37.17 0.98
N ARG A 234 -2.84 37.70 2.18
CA ARG A 234 -2.09 37.26 3.36
C ARG A 234 -2.43 35.82 3.72
N LEU A 235 -3.71 35.47 3.70
CA LEU A 235 -4.16 34.11 3.93
C LEU A 235 -3.64 33.16 2.85
N ALA A 236 -3.70 33.56 1.58
CA ALA A 236 -3.22 32.78 0.45
C ALA A 236 -1.71 32.48 0.57
N VAL A 237 -0.89 33.49 0.87
CA VAL A 237 0.58 33.34 1.06
C VAL A 237 0.87 32.39 2.22
N ASN A 238 0.22 32.57 3.38
CA ASN A 238 0.40 31.69 4.52
C ASN A 238 0.04 30.23 4.18
N SER A 239 -1.08 30.02 3.49
CA SER A 239 -1.53 28.70 3.08
C SER A 239 -0.55 28.02 2.11
N ILE A 240 0.02 28.78 1.18
CA ILE A 240 1.05 28.28 0.26
C ILE A 240 2.32 27.87 1.01
N ILE A 241 2.79 28.73 1.95
CA ILE A 241 3.97 28.44 2.76
C ILE A 241 3.75 27.13 3.54
N HIS A 242 2.65 27.03 4.29
CA HIS A 242 2.34 25.82 5.05
C HIS A 242 2.27 24.56 4.16
N SER A 243 1.59 24.66 3.02
CA SER A 243 1.51 23.53 2.08
C SER A 243 2.89 23.13 1.53
N LYS A 244 3.71 24.11 1.17
CA LYS A 244 5.00 23.85 0.53
C LYS A 244 6.08 23.38 1.48
N THR A 245 6.03 23.81 2.75
CA THR A 245 7.02 23.44 3.77
C THR A 245 6.64 22.19 4.57
N PHE A 246 5.40 21.70 4.46
CA PHE A 246 4.95 20.49 5.13
C PHE A 246 5.86 19.31 4.79
N ASP A 247 6.33 18.60 5.80
CA ASP A 247 7.26 17.46 5.68
C ASP A 247 8.52 17.80 4.83
N ASN A 248 9.03 19.04 4.91
CA ASN A 248 10.11 19.56 4.07
C ASN A 248 9.84 19.44 2.56
N GLY A 249 8.58 19.57 2.14
CA GLY A 249 8.17 19.42 0.75
C GLY A 249 8.22 17.98 0.23
N MET A 250 8.27 16.99 1.11
CA MET A 250 8.19 15.57 0.74
C MET A 250 6.74 15.21 0.39
N ILE A 251 6.43 15.20 -0.88
CA ILE A 251 5.09 14.87 -1.39
C ILE A 251 5.02 13.40 -1.77
#